data_94a8a16d6ea8fb1b1a7118cee54c7d15
#
_entry.id   94a8a16d6ea8fb1b1a7118cee54c7d15
#
_cell.length_a   1.000
_cell.length_b   1.000
_cell.length_c   1.000
_cell.angle_alpha   90.00
_cell.angle_beta   90.00
_cell.angle_gamma   90.00
#
_symmetry.space_group_name_H-M   'P 1'
#
loop_
_entity.id
_entity.type
_entity.pdbx_description
1 polymer ?
#
loop_
_entity_poly.entity_id
_entity_poly.type
_entity_poly.pdbx_seq_one_letter_code
_entity_poly.pdbx_strand_id
1 'polypeptide(L)'
;MFGKKEINKSRAWKRLEHHYKSMRKVEMRDMFRKDPQRAERYSINLEGLMLDYSKNRINDRTMKYLLALTKERKLDEKIEEMFRGERINITEHRPVLHVALRNRSNTPIYVDGKDVMAEINAVLAKMRKFSEAVRLGEFTGQTGKKLTNIVNIGIGGSDLGPKMATEALRKYWGKDFNCYFISNIDGTACCEVLNKVDPETTLFIVSSKTFTTIETLTNAKTCRKWLVDALGEHAVAKHFVAVSTNVKEV
;
A
#
# COMPACT_ATOMS: atom_id res chain seq x y z
N MET A 1 15.65 -23.61 12.56
CA MET A 1 14.80 -24.19 11.49
C MET A 1 13.49 -24.64 12.12
N PHE A 2 12.46 -23.81 12.13
CA PHE A 2 11.17 -24.19 12.66
C PHE A 2 10.48 -25.10 11.63
N GLY A 3 10.28 -26.37 11.97
CA GLY A 3 9.54 -27.32 11.13
C GLY A 3 8.19 -26.70 10.76
N LYS A 4 7.97 -26.46 9.47
CA LYS A 4 6.71 -25.96 8.90
C LYS A 4 5.62 -27.02 9.09
N LYS A 5 5.11 -27.12 10.32
CA LYS A 5 3.85 -27.84 10.50
C LYS A 5 2.81 -27.03 9.72
N GLU A 6 2.28 -27.60 8.65
CA GLU A 6 1.23 -26.95 7.85
C GLU A 6 0.10 -26.49 8.76
N ILE A 7 -0.42 -25.29 8.55
CA ILE A 7 -1.43 -24.67 9.41
C ILE A 7 -2.65 -25.60 9.59
N ASN A 8 -3.05 -26.30 8.53
CA ASN A 8 -4.17 -27.24 8.52
C ASN A 8 -3.94 -28.52 9.36
N LYS A 9 -2.69 -28.82 9.72
CA LYS A 9 -2.31 -29.93 10.62
C LYS A 9 -2.26 -29.49 12.09
N SER A 10 -2.48 -28.21 12.39
CA SER A 10 -2.47 -27.71 13.75
C SER A 10 -3.74 -28.09 14.52
N ARG A 11 -3.62 -28.19 15.85
CA ARG A 11 -4.74 -28.60 16.71
C ARG A 11 -5.85 -27.53 16.71
N ALA A 12 -5.46 -26.26 16.73
CA ALA A 12 -6.41 -25.15 16.71
C ALA A 12 -7.17 -25.08 15.37
N TRP A 13 -6.49 -25.31 14.24
CA TRP A 13 -7.13 -25.38 12.93
C TRP A 13 -8.19 -26.49 12.86
N LYS A 14 -7.87 -27.69 13.29
CA LYS A 14 -8.81 -28.82 13.30
C LYS A 14 -10.07 -28.53 14.14
N ARG A 15 -9.92 -27.79 15.25
CA ARG A 15 -11.06 -27.33 16.04
C ARG A 15 -11.93 -26.32 15.28
N LEU A 16 -11.31 -25.40 14.53
CA LEU A 16 -12.03 -24.47 13.66
C LEU A 16 -12.77 -25.19 12.53
N GLU A 17 -12.14 -26.17 11.88
CA GLU A 17 -12.80 -26.98 10.84
C GLU A 17 -14.02 -27.74 11.39
N HIS A 18 -13.89 -28.32 12.57
CA HIS A 18 -15.02 -28.99 13.21
C HIS A 18 -16.12 -27.97 13.55
N HIS A 19 -15.77 -26.83 14.11
CA HIS A 19 -16.70 -25.77 14.47
C HIS A 19 -17.40 -25.17 13.24
N TYR A 20 -16.71 -25.02 12.12
CA TYR A 20 -17.27 -24.55 10.86
C TYR A 20 -18.48 -25.36 10.40
N LYS A 21 -18.51 -26.70 10.65
CA LYS A 21 -19.64 -27.58 10.27
C LYS A 21 -20.97 -27.11 10.89
N SER A 22 -20.93 -26.52 12.09
CA SER A 22 -22.09 -25.93 12.74
C SER A 22 -22.34 -24.49 12.31
N MET A 23 -21.27 -23.69 12.24
CA MET A 23 -21.38 -22.25 11.93
C MET A 23 -21.85 -21.96 10.49
N ARG A 24 -21.51 -22.81 9.51
CA ARG A 24 -21.93 -22.64 8.11
C ARG A 24 -23.44 -22.64 7.90
N LYS A 25 -24.19 -23.21 8.86
CA LYS A 25 -25.66 -23.30 8.82
C LYS A 25 -26.35 -22.15 9.55
N VAL A 26 -25.58 -21.29 10.25
CA VAL A 26 -26.13 -20.20 11.04
C VAL A 26 -26.33 -18.97 10.16
N GLU A 27 -27.51 -18.40 10.18
CA GLU A 27 -27.80 -17.16 9.49
C GLU A 27 -27.45 -15.93 10.33
N MET A 28 -26.93 -14.91 9.68
CA MET A 28 -26.54 -13.67 10.33
C MET A 28 -27.71 -13.01 11.07
N ARG A 29 -28.90 -13.01 10.46
CA ARG A 29 -30.11 -12.46 11.06
C ARG A 29 -30.45 -13.12 12.39
N ASP A 30 -30.28 -14.43 12.51
CA ASP A 30 -30.52 -15.18 13.74
C ASP A 30 -29.49 -14.84 14.83
N MET A 31 -28.26 -14.56 14.45
CA MET A 31 -27.24 -14.15 15.41
C MET A 31 -27.60 -12.81 16.08
N PHE A 32 -28.07 -11.83 15.33
CA PHE A 32 -28.52 -10.55 15.88
C PHE A 32 -29.84 -10.68 16.66
N ARG A 33 -30.73 -11.54 16.22
CA ARG A 33 -31.98 -11.80 16.97
C ARG A 33 -31.72 -12.39 18.35
N LYS A 34 -30.74 -13.31 18.45
CA LYS A 34 -30.38 -14.00 19.70
C LYS A 34 -29.49 -13.16 20.61
N ASP A 35 -28.80 -12.17 20.08
CA ASP A 35 -27.88 -11.30 20.80
C ASP A 35 -28.07 -9.86 20.31
N PRO A 36 -29.01 -9.08 20.90
CA PRO A 36 -29.26 -7.68 20.55
C PRO A 36 -28.04 -6.76 20.75
N GLN A 37 -27.13 -7.13 21.67
CA GLN A 37 -25.88 -6.37 21.93
C GLN A 37 -24.72 -6.82 21.05
N ARG A 38 -24.99 -7.64 20.04
CA ARG A 38 -23.94 -8.21 19.20
C ARG A 38 -23.04 -7.16 18.55
N ALA A 39 -23.59 -6.05 18.08
CA ALA A 39 -22.81 -4.98 17.46
C ALA A 39 -21.79 -4.40 18.44
N GLU A 40 -22.18 -4.17 19.69
CA GLU A 40 -21.29 -3.66 20.73
C GLU A 40 -20.22 -4.69 21.12
N ARG A 41 -20.63 -5.94 21.36
CA ARG A 41 -19.72 -7.04 21.77
C ARG A 41 -18.67 -7.41 20.75
N TYR A 42 -18.97 -7.22 19.47
CA TYR A 42 -18.05 -7.49 18.35
C TYR A 42 -17.59 -6.21 17.67
N SER A 43 -17.37 -5.17 18.47
CA SER A 43 -16.71 -3.93 18.07
C SER A 43 -15.55 -3.59 18.99
N ILE A 44 -14.50 -3.03 18.42
CA ILE A 44 -13.32 -2.56 19.13
C ILE A 44 -13.12 -1.08 18.75
N ASN A 45 -12.95 -0.23 19.76
CA ASN A 45 -12.63 1.18 19.57
C ASN A 45 -11.20 1.45 20.07
N LEU A 46 -10.38 2.08 19.25
CA LEU A 46 -9.02 2.46 19.55
C LEU A 46 -8.73 3.85 18.96
N GLU A 47 -8.52 4.83 19.79
CA GLU A 47 -8.07 6.19 19.40
C GLU A 47 -8.82 6.79 18.19
N GLY A 48 -10.15 6.66 18.15
CA GLY A 48 -10.98 7.15 17.05
C GLY A 48 -11.12 6.20 15.86
N LEU A 49 -10.46 5.04 15.89
CA LEU A 49 -10.67 3.96 14.94
C LEU A 49 -11.63 2.94 15.53
N MET A 50 -12.73 2.67 14.84
CA MET A 50 -13.70 1.63 15.20
C MET A 50 -13.61 0.47 14.24
N LEU A 51 -13.44 -0.74 14.77
CA LEU A 51 -13.55 -1.99 14.04
C LEU A 51 -14.84 -2.71 14.47
N ASP A 52 -15.87 -2.69 13.64
CA ASP A 52 -17.07 -3.50 13.79
C ASP A 52 -16.94 -4.80 12.97
N TYR A 53 -16.79 -5.92 13.66
CA TYR A 53 -16.75 -7.26 13.06
C TYR A 53 -17.98 -8.11 13.41
N SER A 54 -19.05 -7.49 13.89
CA SER A 54 -20.30 -8.14 14.29
C SER A 54 -21.00 -8.85 13.13
N LYS A 55 -20.79 -8.38 11.89
CA LYS A 55 -21.36 -8.96 10.68
C LYS A 55 -20.55 -10.11 10.08
N ASN A 56 -19.59 -10.67 10.82
CA ASN A 56 -18.97 -11.95 10.48
C ASN A 56 -19.77 -13.10 11.11
N ARG A 57 -19.81 -14.27 10.45
CA ARG A 57 -20.44 -15.48 11.03
C ARG A 57 -19.54 -16.12 12.08
N ILE A 58 -19.40 -15.46 13.21
CA ILE A 58 -18.59 -15.86 14.35
C ILE A 58 -19.40 -15.78 15.64
N ASN A 59 -18.98 -16.53 16.65
CA ASN A 59 -19.45 -16.44 18.03
C ASN A 59 -18.25 -16.55 18.97
N ASP A 60 -18.46 -16.49 20.29
CA ASP A 60 -17.39 -16.53 21.29
C ASP A 60 -16.51 -17.78 21.17
N ARG A 61 -17.11 -18.92 20.81
CA ARG A 61 -16.34 -20.16 20.54
C ARG A 61 -15.44 -20.01 19.32
N THR A 62 -15.93 -19.38 18.26
CA THR A 62 -15.12 -19.05 17.06
C THR A 62 -13.93 -18.18 17.45
N MET A 63 -14.17 -17.10 18.21
CA MET A 63 -13.12 -16.21 18.69
C MET A 63 -12.08 -16.93 19.54
N LYS A 64 -12.55 -17.78 20.48
CA LYS A 64 -11.66 -18.61 21.29
C LYS A 64 -10.74 -19.51 20.44
N TYR A 65 -11.25 -20.09 19.36
CA TYR A 65 -10.45 -20.98 18.49
C TYR A 65 -9.52 -20.17 17.57
N LEU A 66 -9.95 -19.01 17.08
CA LEU A 66 -9.09 -18.11 16.32
C LEU A 66 -7.91 -17.63 17.18
N LEU A 67 -8.16 -17.16 18.40
CA LEU A 67 -7.11 -16.75 19.34
C LEU A 67 -6.19 -17.91 19.76
N ALA A 68 -6.73 -19.13 19.86
CA ALA A 68 -5.89 -20.32 20.09
C ALA A 68 -4.98 -20.62 18.89
N LEU A 69 -5.46 -20.37 17.66
CA LEU A 69 -4.65 -20.51 16.46
C LEU A 69 -3.53 -19.49 16.40
N THR A 70 -3.78 -18.22 16.73
CA THR A 70 -2.71 -17.18 16.76
C THR A 70 -1.61 -17.55 17.75
N LYS A 71 -1.98 -18.04 18.96
CA LYS A 71 -1.01 -18.53 19.95
C LYS A 71 -0.23 -19.75 19.46
N GLU A 72 -0.91 -20.75 18.88
CA GLU A 72 -0.24 -21.94 18.33
C GLU A 72 0.73 -21.58 17.18
N ARG A 73 0.42 -20.52 16.44
CA ARG A 73 1.25 -19.99 15.34
C ARG A 73 2.25 -18.92 15.77
N LYS A 74 2.31 -18.62 17.08
CA LYS A 74 3.26 -17.66 17.66
C LYS A 74 3.19 -16.27 16.99
N LEU A 75 1.96 -15.78 16.79
CA LEU A 75 1.75 -14.52 16.09
C LEU A 75 2.44 -13.34 16.81
N ASP A 76 2.39 -13.31 18.15
CA ASP A 76 3.02 -12.26 18.94
C ASP A 76 4.53 -12.21 18.70
N GLU A 77 5.21 -13.38 18.70
CA GLU A 77 6.65 -13.47 18.37
C GLU A 77 6.93 -12.94 16.95
N LYS A 78 6.05 -13.23 15.98
CA LYS A 78 6.20 -12.76 14.60
C LYS A 78 6.01 -11.25 14.45
N ILE A 79 5.12 -10.67 15.24
CA ILE A 79 4.96 -9.22 15.31
C ILE A 79 6.24 -8.56 15.84
N GLU A 80 6.80 -9.08 16.94
CA GLU A 80 8.05 -8.58 17.48
C GLU A 80 9.23 -8.73 16.52
N GLU A 81 9.36 -9.89 15.85
CA GLU A 81 10.37 -10.12 14.81
C GLU A 81 10.26 -9.08 13.68
N MET A 82 9.03 -8.71 13.27
CA MET A 82 8.79 -7.67 12.26
C MET A 82 9.33 -6.31 12.73
N PHE A 83 9.04 -5.92 13.98
CA PHE A 83 9.50 -4.64 14.53
C PHE A 83 11.01 -4.61 14.77
N ARG A 84 11.65 -5.76 15.00
CA ARG A 84 13.12 -5.86 15.12
C ARG A 84 13.85 -5.88 13.78
N GLY A 85 13.13 -5.90 12.65
CA GLY A 85 13.73 -5.93 11.31
C GLY A 85 14.21 -7.33 10.86
N GLU A 86 13.71 -8.40 11.49
CA GLU A 86 14.09 -9.76 11.12
C GLU A 86 13.51 -10.16 9.74
N ARG A 87 14.17 -11.11 9.08
CA ARG A 87 13.80 -11.59 7.74
C ARG A 87 12.57 -12.50 7.76
N ILE A 88 11.40 -11.95 8.14
CA ILE A 88 10.14 -12.70 8.25
C ILE A 88 9.47 -12.99 6.91
N ASN A 89 9.81 -12.25 5.85
CA ASN A 89 9.37 -12.58 4.50
C ASN A 89 10.22 -13.73 3.94
N ILE A 90 9.75 -14.95 4.17
CA ILE A 90 10.48 -16.18 3.83
C ILE A 90 10.50 -16.48 2.33
N THR A 91 9.61 -15.89 1.53
CA THR A 91 9.54 -16.10 0.07
C THR A 91 10.54 -15.23 -0.68
N GLU A 92 10.78 -14.02 -0.19
CA GLU A 92 11.73 -13.08 -0.78
C GLU A 92 13.02 -12.97 0.06
N HIS A 93 13.14 -13.73 1.15
CA HIS A 93 14.29 -13.77 2.06
C HIS A 93 14.73 -12.41 2.60
N ARG A 94 13.76 -11.56 2.96
CA ARG A 94 14.04 -10.20 3.43
C ARG A 94 13.15 -9.76 4.61
N PRO A 95 13.55 -8.70 5.32
CA PRO A 95 12.70 -8.07 6.35
C PRO A 95 11.49 -7.40 5.73
N VAL A 96 10.53 -7.03 6.58
CA VAL A 96 9.33 -6.27 6.25
C VAL A 96 9.42 -4.93 6.96
N LEU A 97 9.84 -3.88 6.25
CA LEU A 97 10.25 -2.60 6.83
C LEU A 97 9.20 -1.48 6.74
N HIS A 98 7.94 -1.79 6.43
CA HIS A 98 6.89 -0.76 6.43
C HIS A 98 6.68 -0.11 7.81
N VAL A 99 7.01 -0.79 8.88
CA VAL A 99 7.03 -0.25 10.26
C VAL A 99 8.11 0.81 10.44
N ALA A 100 9.27 0.66 9.78
CA ALA A 100 10.36 1.61 9.85
C ALA A 100 10.01 2.95 9.18
N LEU A 101 9.25 2.93 8.09
CA LEU A 101 8.75 4.14 7.41
C LEU A 101 7.78 4.96 8.29
N ARG A 102 7.19 4.34 9.31
CA ARG A 102 6.23 4.96 10.25
C ARG A 102 6.83 5.20 11.63
N ASN A 103 8.11 4.87 11.82
CA ASN A 103 8.82 5.01 13.08
C ASN A 103 9.15 6.49 13.35
N ARG A 104 8.25 7.17 14.07
CA ARG A 104 8.41 8.59 14.42
C ARG A 104 9.37 8.82 15.58
N SER A 105 9.60 7.81 16.43
CA SER A 105 10.55 7.88 17.52
C SER A 105 12.00 7.78 17.06
N ASN A 106 12.22 7.39 15.80
CA ASN A 106 13.54 7.12 15.23
C ASN A 106 14.36 6.07 16.03
N THR A 107 13.68 5.18 16.74
CA THR A 107 14.32 4.05 17.42
C THR A 107 15.04 3.18 16.37
N PRO A 108 16.32 2.81 16.58
CA PRO A 108 17.07 2.02 15.62
C PRO A 108 16.39 0.70 15.27
N ILE A 109 16.36 0.36 13.99
CA ILE A 109 15.89 -0.94 13.47
C ILE A 109 17.05 -1.55 12.70
N TYR A 110 17.52 -2.71 13.16
CA TYR A 110 18.71 -3.35 12.61
C TYR A 110 18.35 -4.43 11.60
N VAL A 111 18.96 -4.35 10.43
CA VAL A 111 18.94 -5.40 9.40
C VAL A 111 20.38 -5.79 9.11
N ASP A 112 20.72 -7.05 9.34
CA ASP A 112 22.09 -7.59 9.16
C ASP A 112 23.15 -6.73 9.91
N GLY A 113 22.80 -6.26 11.10
CA GLY A 113 23.69 -5.44 11.96
C GLY A 113 23.79 -3.95 11.58
N LYS A 114 23.12 -3.50 10.52
CA LYS A 114 23.08 -2.10 10.10
C LYS A 114 21.75 -1.45 10.50
N ASP A 115 21.82 -0.28 11.14
CA ASP A 115 20.64 0.55 11.38
C ASP A 115 20.12 1.12 10.05
N VAL A 116 18.87 0.77 9.70
CA VAL A 116 18.23 1.21 8.45
C VAL A 116 17.56 2.58 8.54
N MET A 117 17.41 3.14 9.74
CA MET A 117 16.67 4.39 9.93
C MET A 117 17.35 5.59 9.27
N ALA A 118 18.68 5.64 9.25
CA ALA A 118 19.41 6.72 8.58
C ALA A 118 19.10 6.79 7.06
N GLU A 119 19.14 5.63 6.39
CA GLU A 119 18.82 5.53 4.96
C GLU A 119 17.33 5.86 4.67
N ILE A 120 16.42 5.35 5.49
CA ILE A 120 14.99 5.63 5.38
C ILE A 120 14.72 7.13 5.53
N ASN A 121 15.30 7.77 6.54
CA ASN A 121 15.13 9.21 6.76
C ASN A 121 15.70 10.04 5.60
N ALA A 122 16.82 9.64 5.02
CA ALA A 122 17.38 10.30 3.84
C ALA A 122 16.44 10.24 2.63
N VAL A 123 15.81 9.08 2.38
CA VAL A 123 14.81 8.93 1.31
C VAL A 123 13.56 9.77 1.60
N LEU A 124 13.05 9.76 2.82
CA LEU A 124 11.90 10.57 3.21
C LEU A 124 12.18 12.08 3.06
N ALA A 125 13.38 12.54 3.42
CA ALA A 125 13.80 13.92 3.22
C ALA A 125 13.88 14.30 1.73
N LYS A 126 14.42 13.41 0.88
CA LYS A 126 14.46 13.59 -0.58
C LYS A 126 13.05 13.68 -1.17
N MET A 127 12.14 12.82 -0.74
CA MET A 127 10.74 12.86 -1.18
C MET A 127 10.06 14.17 -0.77
N ARG A 128 10.27 14.61 0.48
CA ARG A 128 9.76 15.90 0.96
C ARG A 128 10.26 17.06 0.11
N LYS A 129 11.57 17.17 -0.05
CA LYS A 129 12.20 18.25 -0.86
C LYS A 129 11.64 18.29 -2.28
N PHE A 130 11.50 17.13 -2.94
CA PHE A 130 10.95 17.06 -4.28
C PHE A 130 9.48 17.48 -4.33
N SER A 131 8.64 16.96 -3.43
CA SER A 131 7.21 17.30 -3.39
C SER A 131 6.98 18.78 -3.08
N GLU A 132 7.78 19.37 -2.19
CA GLU A 132 7.72 20.80 -1.89
C GLU A 132 8.15 21.65 -3.10
N ALA A 133 9.22 21.29 -3.79
CA ALA A 133 9.67 21.99 -5.01
C ALA A 133 8.59 21.97 -6.11
N VAL A 134 7.90 20.83 -6.32
CA VAL A 134 6.77 20.74 -7.26
C VAL A 134 5.61 21.63 -6.80
N ARG A 135 5.23 21.57 -5.52
CA ARG A 135 4.11 22.35 -4.97
C ARG A 135 4.35 23.86 -5.01
N LEU A 136 5.58 24.30 -4.77
CA LEU A 136 5.96 25.71 -4.83
C LEU A 136 6.17 26.21 -6.28
N GLY A 137 6.30 25.30 -7.25
CA GLY A 137 6.60 25.63 -8.64
C GLY A 137 8.09 25.92 -8.88
N GLU A 138 8.96 25.50 -7.97
CA GLU A 138 10.43 25.54 -8.14
C GLU A 138 10.91 24.45 -9.10
N PHE A 139 10.24 23.30 -9.09
CA PHE A 139 10.40 22.25 -10.10
C PHE A 139 9.30 22.39 -11.15
N THR A 140 9.69 22.75 -12.37
CA THR A 140 8.79 23.08 -13.48
C THR A 140 8.90 22.05 -14.60
N GLY A 141 7.88 22.01 -15.47
CA GLY A 141 7.93 21.28 -16.73
C GLY A 141 8.96 21.85 -17.71
N GLN A 142 9.10 21.20 -18.87
CA GLN A 142 10.08 21.56 -19.91
C GLN A 142 9.91 23.01 -20.41
N THR A 143 8.68 23.50 -20.46
CA THR A 143 8.36 24.87 -20.92
C THR A 143 8.45 25.93 -19.81
N GLY A 144 8.88 25.54 -18.60
CA GLY A 144 8.91 26.43 -17.43
C GLY A 144 7.57 26.59 -16.71
N LYS A 145 6.49 25.97 -17.19
CA LYS A 145 5.19 25.98 -16.53
C LYS A 145 5.18 25.12 -15.26
N LYS A 146 4.39 25.52 -14.27
CA LYS A 146 4.15 24.77 -13.04
C LYS A 146 3.46 23.44 -13.36
N LEU A 147 3.92 22.37 -12.74
CA LEU A 147 3.32 21.04 -12.87
C LEU A 147 2.12 20.92 -11.93
N THR A 148 0.92 20.91 -12.48
CA THR A 148 -0.35 20.90 -11.74
C THR A 148 -1.13 19.60 -11.89
N ASN A 149 -0.83 18.81 -12.92
CA ASN A 149 -1.43 17.51 -13.15
C ASN A 149 -0.45 16.41 -12.72
N ILE A 150 -0.81 15.61 -11.74
CA ILE A 150 0.00 14.51 -11.22
C ILE A 150 -0.64 13.19 -11.62
N VAL A 151 0.03 12.37 -12.41
CA VAL A 151 -0.46 11.10 -12.92
C VAL A 151 0.36 9.97 -12.32
N ASN A 152 -0.24 9.17 -11.44
CA ASN A 152 0.40 7.96 -10.93
C ASN A 152 0.14 6.77 -11.86
N ILE A 153 1.20 6.12 -12.29
CA ILE A 153 1.16 4.89 -13.10
C ILE A 153 1.67 3.76 -12.23
N GLY A 154 0.78 2.84 -11.87
CA GLY A 154 1.13 1.72 -10.99
C GLY A 154 -0.03 0.75 -10.87
N ILE A 155 0.21 -0.49 -10.43
CA ILE A 155 -0.82 -1.52 -10.31
C ILE A 155 -0.80 -2.14 -8.90
N GLY A 156 -1.93 -2.62 -8.43
CA GLY A 156 -2.05 -3.22 -7.11
C GLY A 156 -1.64 -2.27 -5.98
N GLY A 157 -0.63 -2.63 -5.19
CA GLY A 157 -0.13 -1.81 -4.09
C GLY A 157 0.48 -0.48 -4.50
N SER A 158 0.95 -0.38 -5.75
CA SER A 158 1.48 0.86 -6.33
C SER A 158 0.39 1.82 -6.84
N ASP A 159 -0.87 1.39 -6.86
CA ASP A 159 -2.06 2.20 -7.20
C ASP A 159 -2.97 2.41 -5.99
N LEU A 160 -3.44 1.31 -5.37
CA LEU A 160 -4.53 1.34 -4.39
C LEU A 160 -4.20 2.18 -3.15
N GLY A 161 -2.98 2.06 -2.61
CA GLY A 161 -2.54 2.84 -1.46
C GLY A 161 -2.46 4.34 -1.77
N PRO A 162 -1.70 4.75 -2.80
CA PRO A 162 -1.64 6.14 -3.25
C PRO A 162 -3.00 6.73 -3.57
N LYS A 163 -3.86 6.03 -4.32
CA LYS A 163 -5.20 6.47 -4.67
C LYS A 163 -6.08 6.66 -3.44
N MET A 164 -6.12 5.67 -2.55
CA MET A 164 -6.88 5.76 -1.31
C MET A 164 -6.46 6.96 -0.46
N ALA A 165 -5.16 7.15 -0.24
CA ALA A 165 -4.65 8.25 0.55
C ALA A 165 -4.94 9.61 -0.10
N THR A 166 -4.79 9.71 -1.41
CA THR A 166 -5.07 10.90 -2.19
C THR A 166 -6.56 11.28 -2.07
N GLU A 167 -7.48 10.34 -2.32
CA GLU A 167 -8.92 10.59 -2.21
C GLU A 167 -9.36 10.93 -0.78
N ALA A 168 -8.85 10.20 0.22
CA ALA A 168 -9.18 10.45 1.63
C ALA A 168 -8.73 11.85 2.10
N LEU A 169 -7.62 12.34 1.56
CA LEU A 169 -7.04 13.64 1.91
C LEU A 169 -7.39 14.76 0.92
N ARG A 170 -8.40 14.56 0.09
CA ARG A 170 -8.79 15.51 -0.97
C ARG A 170 -9.01 16.93 -0.45
N LYS A 171 -9.54 17.10 0.74
CA LYS A 171 -9.72 18.39 1.41
C LYS A 171 -8.42 19.18 1.57
N TYR A 172 -7.30 18.48 1.64
CA TYR A 172 -5.97 19.06 1.88
C TYR A 172 -5.14 19.23 0.60
N TRP A 173 -5.72 18.93 -0.57
CA TRP A 173 -5.06 19.23 -1.85
C TRP A 173 -4.89 20.74 -2.01
N GLY A 174 -3.80 21.16 -2.66
CA GLY A 174 -3.73 22.49 -3.17
C GLY A 174 -4.79 22.72 -4.26
N LYS A 175 -5.39 23.89 -4.31
CA LYS A 175 -6.48 24.21 -5.28
C LYS A 175 -6.05 24.03 -6.75
N ASP A 176 -4.75 24.10 -7.01
CA ASP A 176 -4.16 24.06 -8.35
C ASP A 176 -3.79 22.64 -8.80
N PHE A 177 -3.93 21.61 -7.96
CA PHE A 177 -3.47 20.27 -8.27
C PHE A 177 -4.62 19.32 -8.63
N ASN A 178 -4.39 18.52 -9.68
CA ASN A 178 -5.24 17.40 -10.07
C ASN A 178 -4.42 16.11 -10.00
N CYS A 179 -5.01 15.05 -9.43
CA CYS A 179 -4.37 13.75 -9.33
C CYS A 179 -5.15 12.71 -10.14
N TYR A 180 -4.44 11.96 -10.96
CA TYR A 180 -4.97 10.92 -11.82
C TYR A 180 -4.23 9.61 -11.59
N PHE A 181 -4.87 8.48 -11.91
CA PHE A 181 -4.34 7.14 -11.66
C PHE A 181 -4.57 6.27 -12.89
N ILE A 182 -3.49 5.67 -13.40
CA ILE A 182 -3.51 4.69 -14.48
C ILE A 182 -3.04 3.36 -13.90
N SER A 183 -3.99 2.43 -13.68
CA SER A 183 -3.73 1.20 -12.93
C SER A 183 -3.93 -0.09 -13.72
N ASN A 184 -4.57 -0.03 -14.88
CA ASN A 184 -4.81 -1.19 -15.74
C ASN A 184 -4.15 -1.03 -17.10
N ILE A 185 -3.82 -2.15 -17.74
CA ILE A 185 -3.35 -2.20 -19.12
C ILE A 185 -4.56 -2.04 -20.08
N ASP A 186 -5.28 -0.96 -19.91
CA ASP A 186 -6.45 -0.62 -20.73
C ASP A 186 -6.18 0.70 -21.46
N GLY A 187 -6.11 0.63 -22.78
CA GLY A 187 -5.85 1.80 -23.62
C GLY A 187 -6.88 2.91 -23.42
N THR A 188 -8.14 2.57 -23.20
CA THR A 188 -9.21 3.55 -22.97
C THR A 188 -8.95 4.33 -21.67
N ALA A 189 -8.63 3.64 -20.59
CA ALA A 189 -8.33 4.29 -19.30
C ALA A 189 -7.11 5.22 -19.39
N CYS A 190 -6.08 4.82 -20.12
CA CYS A 190 -4.92 5.67 -20.39
C CYS A 190 -5.28 6.89 -21.21
N CYS A 191 -6.00 6.73 -22.33
CA CYS A 191 -6.43 7.83 -23.19
C CYS A 191 -7.36 8.81 -22.47
N GLU A 192 -8.27 8.33 -21.63
CA GLU A 192 -9.16 9.20 -20.84
C GLU A 192 -8.39 10.12 -19.88
N VAL A 193 -7.29 9.65 -19.31
CA VAL A 193 -6.42 10.50 -18.48
C VAL A 193 -5.66 11.49 -19.35
N LEU A 194 -5.04 11.03 -20.44
CA LEU A 194 -4.25 11.88 -21.33
C LEU A 194 -5.08 12.99 -22.01
N ASN A 195 -6.36 12.74 -22.28
CA ASN A 195 -7.28 13.76 -22.81
C ASN A 195 -7.68 14.84 -21.79
N LYS A 196 -7.44 14.63 -20.50
CA LYS A 196 -7.78 15.57 -19.42
C LYS A 196 -6.60 16.43 -18.96
N VAL A 197 -5.39 16.11 -19.40
CA VAL A 197 -4.16 16.75 -18.92
C VAL A 197 -3.41 17.43 -20.08
N ASP A 198 -2.69 18.48 -19.73
CA ASP A 198 -1.81 19.22 -20.67
C ASP A 198 -0.38 18.70 -20.50
N PRO A 199 0.32 18.30 -21.59
CA PRO A 199 1.69 17.80 -21.52
C PRO A 199 2.65 18.79 -20.85
N GLU A 200 2.48 20.08 -21.01
CA GLU A 200 3.36 21.10 -20.42
C GLU A 200 3.26 21.20 -18.89
N THR A 201 2.14 20.74 -18.31
CA THR A 201 1.84 20.87 -16.87
C THR A 201 1.68 19.54 -16.16
N THR A 202 2.05 18.42 -16.80
CA THR A 202 1.83 17.05 -16.27
C THR A 202 3.13 16.43 -15.76
N LEU A 203 3.08 15.88 -14.53
CA LEU A 203 4.12 15.04 -13.95
C LEU A 203 3.62 13.60 -13.85
N PHE A 204 4.35 12.67 -14.42
CA PHE A 204 4.10 11.23 -14.32
C PHE A 204 4.95 10.61 -13.21
N ILE A 205 4.33 9.84 -12.32
CA ILE A 205 4.99 9.05 -11.28
C ILE A 205 4.86 7.57 -11.66
N VAL A 206 5.95 6.94 -12.08
CA VAL A 206 5.98 5.52 -12.43
C VAL A 206 6.31 4.73 -11.17
N SER A 207 5.31 4.07 -10.59
CA SER A 207 5.41 3.33 -9.33
C SER A 207 5.49 1.82 -9.59
N SER A 208 6.68 1.22 -9.42
CA SER A 208 6.87 -0.22 -9.56
C SER A 208 8.04 -0.70 -8.70
N LYS A 209 7.79 -1.64 -7.78
CA LYS A 209 8.80 -2.16 -6.85
C LYS A 209 10.04 -2.70 -7.56
N THR A 210 9.85 -3.52 -8.58
CA THR A 210 10.93 -4.17 -9.35
C THR A 210 11.24 -3.47 -10.65
N PHE A 211 10.42 -2.53 -11.08
CA PHE A 211 10.46 -1.86 -12.37
C PHE A 211 10.39 -2.83 -13.58
N THR A 212 9.71 -3.96 -13.37
CA THR A 212 9.54 -5.03 -14.39
C THR A 212 8.06 -5.38 -14.62
N THR A 213 7.11 -4.70 -13.95
CA THR A 213 5.68 -4.95 -14.11
C THR A 213 5.24 -4.52 -15.49
N ILE A 214 4.83 -5.47 -16.32
CA ILE A 214 4.59 -5.28 -17.76
C ILE A 214 3.51 -4.22 -18.02
N GLU A 215 2.42 -4.26 -17.26
CA GLU A 215 1.29 -3.32 -17.38
C GLU A 215 1.72 -1.89 -17.04
N THR A 216 2.47 -1.74 -15.95
CA THR A 216 2.99 -0.42 -15.53
C THR A 216 3.94 0.15 -16.58
N LEU A 217 4.87 -0.67 -17.09
CA LEU A 217 5.84 -0.22 -18.09
C LEU A 217 5.18 0.07 -19.44
N THR A 218 4.16 -0.70 -19.84
CA THR A 218 3.39 -0.44 -21.06
C THR A 218 2.66 0.89 -20.99
N ASN A 219 1.97 1.15 -19.88
CA ASN A 219 1.29 2.45 -19.67
C ASN A 219 2.30 3.60 -19.60
N ALA A 220 3.43 3.41 -18.91
CA ALA A 220 4.49 4.42 -18.84
C ALA A 220 5.08 4.73 -20.23
N LYS A 221 5.31 3.73 -21.08
CA LYS A 221 5.76 3.93 -22.46
C LYS A 221 4.73 4.70 -23.30
N THR A 222 3.45 4.41 -23.13
CA THR A 222 2.36 5.12 -23.82
C THR A 222 2.33 6.58 -23.40
N CYS A 223 2.36 6.86 -22.10
CA CYS A 223 2.40 8.23 -21.58
C CYS A 223 3.68 8.99 -22.01
N ARG A 224 4.83 8.27 -22.02
CA ARG A 224 6.09 8.84 -22.48
C ARG A 224 6.03 9.23 -23.97
N LYS A 225 5.51 8.32 -24.80
CA LYS A 225 5.35 8.63 -26.22
C LYS A 225 4.46 9.86 -26.42
N TRP A 226 3.31 9.95 -25.76
CA TRP A 226 2.43 11.10 -25.80
C TRP A 226 3.12 12.40 -25.39
N LEU A 227 3.95 12.37 -24.32
CA LEU A 227 4.72 13.54 -23.90
C LEU A 227 5.78 13.94 -24.94
N VAL A 228 6.52 12.95 -25.46
CA VAL A 228 7.61 13.17 -26.45
C VAL A 228 7.05 13.70 -27.76
N ASP A 229 5.92 13.18 -28.21
CA ASP A 229 5.26 13.68 -29.42
C ASP A 229 4.86 15.18 -29.30
N ALA A 230 4.55 15.64 -28.09
CA ALA A 230 4.17 17.03 -27.82
C ALA A 230 5.35 17.97 -27.53
N LEU A 231 6.34 17.52 -26.72
CA LEU A 231 7.39 18.38 -26.16
C LEU A 231 8.82 17.96 -26.49
N GLY A 232 8.99 16.83 -27.19
CA GLY A 232 10.29 16.28 -27.52
C GLY A 232 10.93 15.45 -26.39
N GLU A 233 11.99 14.74 -26.75
CA GLU A 233 12.68 13.77 -25.85
C GLU A 233 13.23 14.41 -24.57
N HIS A 234 13.70 15.66 -24.65
CA HIS A 234 14.28 16.39 -23.51
C HIS A 234 13.27 16.65 -22.38
N ALA A 235 11.97 16.60 -22.67
CA ALA A 235 10.93 16.81 -21.68
C ALA A 235 10.85 15.68 -20.64
N VAL A 236 11.27 14.45 -20.99
CA VAL A 236 11.14 13.27 -20.11
C VAL A 236 11.74 13.52 -18.73
N ALA A 237 12.95 14.07 -18.65
CA ALA A 237 13.63 14.33 -17.38
C ALA A 237 12.92 15.34 -16.47
N LYS A 238 12.02 16.17 -17.02
CA LYS A 238 11.24 17.19 -16.30
C LYS A 238 9.82 16.74 -15.97
N HIS A 239 9.36 15.67 -16.59
CA HIS A 239 7.96 15.23 -16.51
C HIS A 239 7.79 13.80 -16.01
N PHE A 240 8.88 13.03 -15.77
CA PHE A 240 8.82 11.67 -15.24
C PHE A 240 9.67 11.54 -13.99
N VAL A 241 9.11 10.84 -12.99
CA VAL A 241 9.84 10.36 -11.82
C VAL A 241 9.47 8.90 -11.55
N ALA A 242 10.42 8.13 -11.02
CA ALA A 242 10.22 6.73 -10.67
C ALA A 242 10.19 6.51 -9.16
N VAL A 243 9.34 5.60 -8.72
CA VAL A 243 9.31 5.06 -7.36
C VAL A 243 9.60 3.56 -7.44
N SER A 244 10.84 3.17 -7.14
CA SER A 244 11.30 1.80 -7.28
C SER A 244 12.40 1.46 -6.26
N THR A 245 12.56 0.17 -5.96
CA THR A 245 13.74 -0.36 -5.25
C THR A 245 14.82 -0.86 -6.22
N ASN A 246 14.54 -0.91 -7.51
CA ASN A 246 15.45 -1.39 -8.55
C ASN A 246 16.09 -0.22 -9.31
N VAL A 247 17.16 0.31 -8.75
CA VAL A 247 17.88 1.48 -9.29
C VAL A 247 18.51 1.21 -10.67
N LYS A 248 18.75 -0.08 -10.99
CA LYS A 248 19.39 -0.44 -12.26
C LYS A 248 18.45 -0.37 -13.47
N GLU A 249 17.15 -0.55 -13.23
CA GLU A 249 16.13 -0.55 -14.28
C GLU A 249 15.41 0.80 -14.43
N VAL A 250 15.67 1.73 -13.52
CA VAL A 250 15.17 3.11 -13.54
C VAL A 250 16.14 4.00 -14.30
#